data_1d267797bc2e454083b00f086b272fb3
#
_entry.id   1d267797bc2e454083b00f086b272fb3
#
_cell.length_a   1.000
_cell.length_b   1.000
_cell.length_c   1.000
_cell.angle_alpha   90.00
_cell.angle_beta   90.00
_cell.angle_gamma   90.00
#
_symmetry.space_group_name_H-M   'P 1'
#
loop_
_entity.id
_entity.type
_entity.pdbx_description
1 polymer ?
#
loop_
_entity_poly.entity_id
_entity_poly.type
_entity_poly.pdbx_seq_one_letter_code
_entity_poly.pdbx_strand_id
1 'polypeptide(L)'
;MDTRPLAALNDLEQYRRLFTDVALWAPFVRAVCSRHGLAPCERVRVGIPGTCPAFIVEDRWVVKFFGRLFDGAASYAVEQAAGRMALSDPRIPTANLRAWGALGGEGWPWPYLVFDYIDSISVGEVWPQITAGEKVRIARALGGMVRALHSLPLSPDGPFPRSHEPYAQFLAEQRAGCAERHRECGTLPPHLIDQIDAYLPPIDHLIDRSRPPHLIHADLTGDHLLGRLREERWQTLALIDFGDARTGDFFYELAALHLDMFRGETAPLAAFMAAYRLQSLVDFPRRALATCLLHQFNVFWLLPPELIQQPTLESLARALFEV
;
A
#
# COMPACT_ATOMS: atom_id res chain seq x y z
N MET A 1 -30.38 4.54 8.38
CA MET A 1 -29.68 3.98 9.57
C MET A 1 -29.11 5.13 10.38
N ASP A 2 -29.15 5.06 11.71
CA ASP A 2 -28.60 6.10 12.56
C ASP A 2 -27.07 5.97 12.64
N THR A 3 -26.34 6.93 12.09
CA THR A 3 -24.88 6.97 12.07
C THR A 3 -24.29 7.91 13.14
N ARG A 4 -25.12 8.50 14.02
CA ARG A 4 -24.66 9.39 15.10
C ARG A 4 -23.59 8.74 16.00
N PRO A 5 -23.64 7.42 16.30
CA PRO A 5 -22.56 6.77 17.05
C PRO A 5 -21.17 6.86 16.39
N LEU A 6 -21.12 7.00 15.05
CA LEU A 6 -19.87 7.13 14.31
C LEU A 6 -19.34 8.58 14.26
N ALA A 7 -20.09 9.56 14.78
CA ALA A 7 -19.63 10.96 14.77
C ALA A 7 -18.36 11.19 15.61
N ALA A 8 -18.17 10.41 16.67
CA ALA A 8 -16.95 10.45 17.49
C ALA A 8 -15.68 10.11 16.68
N LEU A 9 -15.82 9.34 15.60
CA LEU A 9 -14.71 8.94 14.72
C LEU A 9 -14.17 10.07 13.83
N ASN A 10 -14.70 11.28 13.94
CA ASN A 10 -14.12 12.47 13.33
C ASN A 10 -12.97 13.09 14.15
N ASP A 11 -12.79 12.64 15.38
CA ASP A 11 -11.65 12.96 16.25
C ASP A 11 -10.60 11.86 16.19
N LEU A 12 -9.32 12.22 16.03
CA LEU A 12 -8.24 11.26 15.80
C LEU A 12 -8.02 10.31 17.00
N GLU A 13 -8.16 10.80 18.22
CA GLU A 13 -7.97 9.99 19.43
C GLU A 13 -9.10 8.96 19.55
N GLN A 14 -10.34 9.40 19.36
CA GLN A 14 -11.50 8.52 19.35
C GLN A 14 -11.44 7.53 18.19
N TYR A 15 -10.99 7.98 17.00
CA TYR A 15 -10.80 7.10 15.86
C TYR A 15 -9.85 5.95 16.19
N ARG A 16 -8.66 6.23 16.69
CA ARG A 16 -7.66 5.22 17.08
C ARG A 16 -8.20 4.22 18.10
N ARG A 17 -9.09 4.64 18.98
CA ARG A 17 -9.69 3.78 20.00
C ARG A 17 -10.83 2.92 19.47
N LEU A 18 -11.60 3.42 18.52
CA LEU A 18 -12.90 2.84 18.14
C LEU A 18 -12.93 2.23 16.73
N PHE A 19 -11.93 2.48 15.87
CA PHE A 19 -11.99 2.01 14.48
C PHE A 19 -11.95 0.48 14.33
N THR A 20 -11.47 -0.24 15.36
CA THR A 20 -11.49 -1.71 15.43
C THR A 20 -12.52 -2.26 16.43
N ASP A 21 -13.35 -1.42 17.05
CA ASP A 21 -14.34 -1.86 18.04
C ASP A 21 -15.49 -2.59 17.38
N VAL A 22 -15.47 -3.93 17.46
CA VAL A 22 -16.52 -4.80 16.89
C VAL A 22 -17.89 -4.47 17.44
N ALA A 23 -18.02 -4.12 18.73
CA ALA A 23 -19.32 -3.81 19.34
C ALA A 23 -19.94 -2.56 18.71
N LEU A 24 -19.13 -1.54 18.45
CA LEU A 24 -19.56 -0.33 17.75
C LEU A 24 -19.95 -0.62 16.30
N TRP A 25 -19.13 -1.40 15.57
CA TRP A 25 -19.27 -1.56 14.13
C TRP A 25 -20.24 -2.68 13.69
N ALA A 26 -20.45 -3.71 14.50
CA ALA A 26 -21.29 -4.86 14.11
C ALA A 26 -22.70 -4.48 13.63
N PRO A 27 -23.43 -3.51 14.21
CA PRO A 27 -24.73 -3.08 13.67
C PRO A 27 -24.64 -2.53 12.25
N PHE A 28 -23.59 -1.76 11.93
CA PHE A 28 -23.37 -1.17 10.61
C PHE A 28 -22.96 -2.24 9.59
N VAL A 29 -22.08 -3.16 9.98
CA VAL A 29 -21.68 -4.32 9.17
C VAL A 29 -22.90 -5.16 8.80
N ARG A 30 -23.77 -5.49 9.78
CA ARG A 30 -25.00 -6.24 9.53
C ARG A 30 -25.96 -5.51 8.60
N ALA A 31 -26.06 -4.18 8.72
CA ALA A 31 -26.90 -3.38 7.84
C ALA A 31 -26.36 -3.39 6.39
N VAL A 32 -25.04 -3.34 6.18
CA VAL A 32 -24.42 -3.50 4.86
C VAL A 32 -24.74 -4.88 4.30
N CYS A 33 -24.53 -5.93 5.07
CA CYS A 33 -24.83 -7.31 4.64
C CYS A 33 -26.31 -7.48 4.27
N SER A 34 -27.23 -6.99 5.10
CA SER A 34 -28.67 -7.05 4.83
C SER A 34 -29.02 -6.32 3.54
N ARG A 35 -28.47 -5.12 3.32
CA ARG A 35 -28.71 -4.32 2.10
C ARG A 35 -28.31 -5.05 0.82
N HIS A 36 -27.30 -5.89 0.88
CA HIS A 36 -26.76 -6.60 -0.28
C HIS A 36 -27.11 -8.10 -0.31
N GLY A 37 -27.98 -8.57 0.60
CA GLY A 37 -28.39 -9.97 0.63
C GLY A 37 -27.26 -10.94 1.03
N LEU A 38 -26.28 -10.47 1.79
CA LEU A 38 -25.13 -11.27 2.22
C LEU A 38 -25.42 -11.91 3.59
N ALA A 39 -26.29 -12.91 3.59
CA ALA A 39 -26.64 -13.66 4.82
C ALA A 39 -25.87 -14.99 4.89
N PRO A 40 -25.62 -15.53 6.12
CA PRO A 40 -25.81 -14.93 7.44
C PRO A 40 -24.79 -13.82 7.75
N CYS A 41 -25.01 -13.02 8.84
CA CYS A 41 -24.11 -11.95 9.29
C CYS A 41 -24.08 -11.89 10.81
N GLU A 42 -23.88 -13.01 11.48
CA GLU A 42 -23.86 -13.12 12.93
C GLU A 42 -22.44 -12.92 13.47
N ARG A 43 -21.48 -13.60 12.89
CA ARG A 43 -20.07 -13.53 13.30
C ARG A 43 -19.34 -12.40 12.58
N VAL A 44 -18.95 -11.41 13.37
CA VAL A 44 -18.15 -10.26 12.91
C VAL A 44 -16.87 -10.21 13.73
N ARG A 45 -15.74 -10.12 13.08
CA ARG A 45 -14.42 -9.93 13.71
C ARG A 45 -13.62 -8.88 12.98
N VAL A 46 -12.61 -8.33 13.63
CA VAL A 46 -11.70 -7.35 13.04
C VAL A 46 -10.92 -8.01 11.89
N GLY A 47 -10.72 -7.26 10.80
CA GLY A 47 -9.81 -7.61 9.72
C GLY A 47 -8.36 -7.24 10.03
N ILE A 48 -7.50 -7.17 9.00
CA ILE A 48 -6.13 -6.68 9.14
C ILE A 48 -6.20 -5.21 9.57
N PRO A 49 -5.56 -4.82 10.69
CA PRO A 49 -5.54 -3.44 11.13
C PRO A 49 -4.83 -2.53 10.11
N GLY A 50 -5.45 -1.41 9.78
CA GLY A 50 -4.92 -0.39 8.89
C GLY A 50 -5.52 0.96 9.24
N THR A 51 -5.56 1.90 8.29
CA THR A 51 -6.20 3.21 8.49
C THR A 51 -7.72 3.17 8.40
N CYS A 52 -8.28 2.19 7.70
CA CYS A 52 -9.72 2.05 7.48
C CYS A 52 -10.31 0.94 8.36
N PRO A 53 -11.49 1.15 9.01
CA PRO A 53 -12.20 0.09 9.71
C PRO A 53 -12.55 -1.05 8.75
N ALA A 54 -12.03 -2.25 9.00
CA ALA A 54 -12.28 -3.42 8.19
C ALA A 54 -12.72 -4.61 9.06
N PHE A 55 -13.79 -5.27 8.64
CA PHE A 55 -14.40 -6.37 9.42
C PHE A 55 -14.64 -7.58 8.55
N ILE A 56 -14.25 -8.74 9.07
CA ILE A 56 -14.50 -10.04 8.44
C ILE A 56 -15.84 -10.57 8.96
N VAL A 57 -16.69 -11.00 8.03
CA VAL A 57 -18.03 -11.50 8.28
C VAL A 57 -18.14 -12.94 7.84
N GLU A 58 -18.47 -13.85 8.76
CA GLU A 58 -18.68 -15.28 8.53
C GLU A 58 -17.53 -16.01 7.85
N ASP A 59 -16.31 -15.43 7.90
CA ASP A 59 -15.16 -15.91 7.12
C ASP A 59 -15.46 -16.04 5.61
N ARG A 60 -16.35 -15.15 5.11
CA ARG A 60 -16.78 -15.11 3.71
C ARG A 60 -16.60 -13.74 3.07
N TRP A 61 -16.76 -12.66 3.82
CA TRP A 61 -16.69 -11.29 3.30
C TRP A 61 -15.83 -10.40 4.19
N VAL A 62 -15.26 -9.37 3.58
CA VAL A 62 -14.61 -8.24 4.27
C VAL A 62 -15.44 -7.00 3.97
N VAL A 63 -15.90 -6.31 5.01
CA VAL A 63 -16.56 -5.00 4.90
C VAL A 63 -15.57 -3.94 5.36
N LYS A 64 -15.13 -3.07 4.45
CA LYS A 64 -14.19 -1.96 4.71
C LYS A 64 -14.94 -0.64 4.62
N PHE A 65 -14.83 0.17 5.66
CA PHE A 65 -15.45 1.50 5.73
C PHE A 65 -14.40 2.58 5.57
N PHE A 66 -14.80 3.70 4.95
CA PHE A 66 -13.91 4.82 4.68
C PHE A 66 -14.35 6.02 5.51
N GLY A 67 -13.53 6.39 6.49
CA GLY A 67 -13.81 7.49 7.41
C GLY A 67 -13.48 8.85 6.79
N ARG A 68 -13.92 9.92 7.46
CA ARG A 68 -13.58 11.30 7.07
C ARG A 68 -12.08 11.60 7.22
N LEU A 69 -11.47 11.00 8.24
CA LEU A 69 -10.02 11.08 8.45
C LEU A 69 -9.27 10.29 7.37
N PHE A 70 -8.01 10.66 7.11
CA PHE A 70 -7.13 9.99 6.15
C PHE A 70 -7.68 9.96 4.71
N ASP A 71 -8.39 11.04 4.32
CA ASP A 71 -8.94 11.22 2.98
C ASP A 71 -9.80 10.02 2.47
N GLY A 72 -10.64 9.50 3.36
CA GLY A 72 -11.42 8.29 3.08
C GLY A 72 -12.31 8.36 1.83
N ALA A 73 -12.73 9.56 1.39
CA ALA A 73 -13.49 9.69 0.14
C ALA A 73 -12.63 9.38 -1.09
N ALA A 74 -11.41 9.90 -1.13
CA ALA A 74 -10.47 9.62 -2.21
C ALA A 74 -10.03 8.16 -2.17
N SER A 75 -9.62 7.64 -1.00
CA SER A 75 -9.24 6.23 -0.83
C SER A 75 -10.35 5.27 -1.26
N TYR A 76 -11.62 5.56 -0.93
CA TYR A 76 -12.76 4.77 -1.41
C TYR A 76 -12.85 4.72 -2.94
N ALA A 77 -12.79 5.90 -3.58
CA ALA A 77 -12.90 5.98 -5.04
C ALA A 77 -11.72 5.30 -5.73
N VAL A 78 -10.52 5.49 -5.22
CA VAL A 78 -9.27 4.92 -5.71
C VAL A 78 -9.28 3.40 -5.56
N GLU A 79 -9.60 2.86 -4.38
CA GLU A 79 -9.61 1.42 -4.13
C GLU A 79 -10.65 0.70 -4.99
N GLN A 80 -11.84 1.30 -5.14
CA GLN A 80 -12.87 0.75 -6.02
C GLN A 80 -12.40 0.69 -7.48
N ALA A 81 -11.79 1.75 -7.98
CA ALA A 81 -11.36 1.83 -9.36
C ALA A 81 -10.14 0.94 -9.64
N ALA A 82 -9.08 1.02 -8.80
CA ALA A 82 -7.88 0.22 -8.95
C ALA A 82 -8.15 -1.28 -8.78
N GLY A 83 -8.96 -1.66 -7.78
CA GLY A 83 -9.36 -3.05 -7.58
C GLY A 83 -10.11 -3.64 -8.80
N ARG A 84 -11.01 -2.87 -9.43
CA ARG A 84 -11.68 -3.30 -10.68
C ARG A 84 -10.70 -3.43 -11.84
N MET A 85 -9.76 -2.52 -11.96
CA MET A 85 -8.71 -2.61 -12.99
C MET A 85 -7.83 -3.85 -12.76
N ALA A 86 -7.39 -4.10 -11.53
CA ALA A 86 -6.61 -5.28 -11.17
C ALA A 86 -7.35 -6.58 -11.48
N LEU A 87 -8.65 -6.67 -11.16
CA LEU A 87 -9.51 -7.83 -11.47
C LEU A 87 -9.64 -8.11 -12.97
N SER A 88 -9.40 -7.14 -13.85
CA SER A 88 -9.46 -7.35 -15.31
C SER A 88 -8.27 -8.14 -15.87
N ASP A 89 -7.19 -8.30 -15.10
CA ASP A 89 -6.02 -9.06 -15.52
C ASP A 89 -5.75 -10.25 -14.57
N PRO A 90 -5.91 -11.50 -15.04
CA PRO A 90 -5.75 -12.69 -14.19
C PRO A 90 -4.33 -12.89 -13.64
N ARG A 91 -3.35 -12.14 -14.13
CA ARG A 91 -1.99 -12.13 -13.59
C ARG A 91 -1.87 -11.36 -12.27
N ILE A 92 -2.90 -10.60 -11.91
CA ILE A 92 -2.98 -9.82 -10.69
C ILE A 92 -4.07 -10.44 -9.79
N PRO A 93 -3.74 -11.48 -9.00
CA PRO A 93 -4.72 -12.06 -8.10
C PRO A 93 -5.11 -11.01 -7.06
N THR A 94 -6.42 -10.76 -6.91
CA THR A 94 -6.96 -9.83 -5.92
C THR A 94 -8.35 -10.28 -5.46
N ALA A 95 -8.83 -9.71 -4.34
CA ALA A 95 -10.15 -10.02 -3.81
C ALA A 95 -11.27 -9.48 -4.72
N ASN A 96 -12.31 -10.30 -4.96
CA ASN A 96 -13.44 -9.81 -5.72
C ASN A 96 -14.23 -8.75 -4.95
N LEU A 97 -14.52 -7.64 -5.62
CA LEU A 97 -15.43 -6.62 -5.12
C LEU A 97 -16.89 -7.08 -5.31
N ARG A 98 -17.61 -7.33 -4.22
CA ARG A 98 -18.98 -7.86 -4.21
C ARG A 98 -20.03 -6.77 -4.14
N ALA A 99 -19.78 -5.74 -3.35
CA ALA A 99 -20.73 -4.66 -3.16
C ALA A 99 -20.03 -3.36 -2.75
N TRP A 100 -20.72 -2.25 -2.93
CA TRP A 100 -20.25 -0.94 -2.53
C TRP A 100 -21.43 -0.01 -2.26
N GLY A 101 -21.18 1.08 -1.53
CA GLY A 101 -22.20 2.08 -1.23
C GLY A 101 -21.76 3.02 -0.11
N ALA A 102 -22.76 3.60 0.54
CA ALA A 102 -22.56 4.41 1.74
C ALA A 102 -23.65 4.10 2.76
N LEU A 103 -23.34 4.21 4.06
CA LEU A 103 -24.34 4.01 5.11
C LEU A 103 -25.43 5.08 5.03
N GLY A 104 -25.07 6.31 4.68
CA GLY A 104 -25.94 7.47 4.69
C GLY A 104 -26.09 8.04 6.10
N GLY A 105 -27.00 9.01 6.28
CA GLY A 105 -27.23 9.71 7.54
C GLY A 105 -26.74 11.16 7.51
N GLU A 106 -26.87 11.86 8.62
CA GLU A 106 -26.36 13.22 8.78
C GLU A 106 -24.83 13.21 8.94
N GLY A 107 -24.14 14.16 8.31
CA GLY A 107 -22.69 14.32 8.37
C GLY A 107 -21.94 13.43 7.36
N TRP A 108 -20.89 12.74 7.81
CA TRP A 108 -20.07 11.89 6.94
C TRP A 108 -20.86 10.63 6.52
N PRO A 109 -20.95 10.32 5.21
CA PRO A 109 -21.82 9.25 4.71
C PRO A 109 -21.27 7.84 4.90
N TRP A 110 -20.06 7.67 5.40
CA TRP A 110 -19.37 6.39 5.58
C TRP A 110 -19.47 5.48 4.37
N PRO A 111 -18.74 5.79 3.29
CA PRO A 111 -18.61 4.90 2.15
C PRO A 111 -18.04 3.54 2.58
N TYR A 112 -18.43 2.48 1.89
CA TYR A 112 -17.93 1.13 2.16
C TYR A 112 -17.74 0.32 0.89
N LEU A 113 -16.79 -0.62 0.96
CA LEU A 113 -16.58 -1.68 -0.01
C LEU A 113 -16.76 -3.04 0.68
N VAL A 114 -17.27 -4.00 -0.07
CA VAL A 114 -17.38 -5.39 0.39
C VAL A 114 -16.62 -6.29 -0.56
N PHE A 115 -15.69 -7.06 -0.02
CA PHE A 115 -14.85 -7.98 -0.77
C PHE A 115 -15.10 -9.43 -0.34
N ASP A 116 -14.75 -10.39 -1.19
CA ASP A 116 -14.60 -11.77 -0.77
C ASP A 116 -13.51 -11.86 0.30
N TYR A 117 -13.78 -12.59 1.37
CA TYR A 117 -12.74 -12.94 2.34
C TYR A 117 -11.83 -14.02 1.75
N ILE A 118 -10.54 -13.85 1.93
CA ILE A 118 -9.52 -14.82 1.55
C ILE A 118 -8.92 -15.40 2.83
N ASP A 119 -9.16 -16.68 3.08
CA ASP A 119 -8.55 -17.39 4.20
C ASP A 119 -7.04 -17.53 3.96
N SER A 120 -6.28 -16.66 4.61
CA SER A 120 -4.86 -16.44 4.35
C SER A 120 -4.18 -15.77 5.52
N ILE A 121 -2.86 -15.69 5.43
CA ILE A 121 -1.98 -14.85 6.25
C ILE A 121 -1.30 -13.83 5.35
N SER A 122 -0.77 -12.75 5.90
CA SER A 122 0.08 -11.82 5.15
C SER A 122 1.51 -12.36 5.01
N VAL A 123 2.18 -12.02 3.92
CA VAL A 123 3.58 -12.41 3.75
C VAL A 123 4.47 -11.73 4.79
N GLY A 124 4.10 -10.52 5.24
CA GLY A 124 4.81 -9.79 6.27
C GLY A 124 4.89 -10.53 7.61
N GLU A 125 3.81 -11.22 8.01
CA GLU A 125 3.75 -12.03 9.23
C GLU A 125 4.78 -13.16 9.23
N VAL A 126 5.06 -13.75 8.08
CA VAL A 126 5.92 -14.94 7.96
C VAL A 126 7.26 -14.66 7.28
N TRP A 127 7.50 -13.45 6.78
CA TRP A 127 8.74 -13.10 6.07
C TRP A 127 10.04 -13.50 6.79
N PRO A 128 10.18 -13.31 8.13
CA PRO A 128 11.37 -13.75 8.85
C PRO A 128 11.57 -15.26 8.87
N GLN A 129 10.50 -16.03 8.68
CA GLN A 129 10.50 -17.50 8.75
C GLN A 129 10.67 -18.15 7.37
N ILE A 130 10.52 -17.36 6.30
CA ILE A 130 10.63 -17.83 4.92
C ILE A 130 12.11 -18.02 4.56
N THR A 131 12.44 -19.13 3.92
CA THR A 131 13.82 -19.39 3.47
C THR A 131 14.27 -18.39 2.40
N ALA A 132 15.57 -18.13 2.31
CA ALA A 132 16.12 -17.18 1.33
C ALA A 132 15.74 -17.57 -0.13
N GLY A 133 15.74 -18.86 -0.45
CA GLY A 133 15.32 -19.35 -1.77
C GLY A 133 13.85 -19.07 -2.07
N GLU A 134 12.99 -19.21 -1.06
CA GLU A 134 11.56 -18.93 -1.22
C GLU A 134 11.26 -17.43 -1.29
N LYS A 135 11.98 -16.58 -0.54
CA LYS A 135 11.92 -15.13 -0.67
C LYS A 135 12.22 -14.67 -2.10
N VAL A 136 13.27 -15.21 -2.71
CA VAL A 136 13.64 -14.96 -4.12
C VAL A 136 12.52 -15.42 -5.07
N ARG A 137 11.87 -16.54 -4.80
CA ARG A 137 10.75 -17.04 -5.60
C ARG A 137 9.52 -16.12 -5.50
N ILE A 138 9.18 -15.67 -4.30
CA ILE A 138 8.10 -14.71 -4.06
C ILE A 138 8.37 -13.41 -4.80
N ALA A 139 9.56 -12.86 -4.65
CA ALA A 139 9.97 -11.61 -5.29
C ALA A 139 9.90 -11.70 -6.83
N ARG A 140 10.30 -12.84 -7.40
CA ARG A 140 10.17 -13.09 -8.85
C ARG A 140 8.70 -13.11 -9.29
N ALA A 141 7.82 -13.75 -8.55
CA ALA A 141 6.38 -13.76 -8.84
C ALA A 141 5.79 -12.34 -8.77
N LEU A 142 6.15 -11.58 -7.73
CA LEU A 142 5.75 -10.18 -7.56
C LEU A 142 6.22 -9.30 -8.72
N GLY A 143 7.46 -9.46 -9.21
CA GLY A 143 7.96 -8.71 -10.35
C GLY A 143 7.08 -8.89 -11.60
N GLY A 144 6.56 -10.10 -11.81
CA GLY A 144 5.57 -10.38 -12.86
C GLY A 144 4.21 -9.70 -12.62
N MET A 145 3.71 -9.74 -11.38
CA MET A 145 2.43 -9.11 -10.99
C MET A 145 2.49 -7.59 -11.12
N VAL A 146 3.52 -6.96 -10.56
CA VAL A 146 3.68 -5.50 -10.60
C VAL A 146 3.87 -5.04 -12.05
N ARG A 147 4.58 -5.79 -12.87
CA ARG A 147 4.66 -5.49 -14.30
C ARG A 147 3.29 -5.59 -14.99
N ALA A 148 2.45 -6.54 -14.61
CA ALA A 148 1.08 -6.64 -15.13
C ALA A 148 0.25 -5.44 -14.67
N LEU A 149 0.32 -5.05 -13.39
CA LEU A 149 -0.34 -3.88 -12.82
C LEU A 149 0.06 -2.60 -13.58
N HIS A 150 1.35 -2.38 -13.79
CA HIS A 150 1.88 -1.22 -14.52
C HIS A 150 1.56 -1.24 -16.02
N SER A 151 1.08 -2.35 -16.55
CA SER A 151 0.66 -2.48 -17.95
C SER A 151 -0.84 -2.24 -18.15
N LEU A 152 -1.60 -2.04 -17.07
CA LEU A 152 -3.02 -1.76 -17.17
C LEU A 152 -3.26 -0.42 -17.87
N PRO A 153 -4.27 -0.34 -18.76
CA PRO A 153 -4.56 0.88 -19.50
C PRO A 153 -5.11 1.96 -18.59
N LEU A 154 -4.47 3.13 -18.58
CA LEU A 154 -4.96 4.33 -17.90
C LEU A 154 -5.97 5.07 -18.79
N SER A 155 -7.03 5.62 -18.18
CA SER A 155 -8.02 6.43 -18.87
C SER A 155 -7.86 7.91 -18.53
N PRO A 156 -7.94 8.83 -19.51
CA PRO A 156 -7.88 10.25 -19.23
C PRO A 156 -9.04 10.75 -18.35
N ASP A 157 -10.18 10.07 -18.36
CA ASP A 157 -11.39 10.46 -17.63
C ASP A 157 -11.58 9.72 -16.29
N GLY A 158 -10.58 8.92 -15.89
CA GLY A 158 -10.63 8.12 -14.65
C GLY A 158 -9.86 8.75 -13.50
N PRO A 159 -9.88 8.12 -12.30
CA PRO A 159 -9.09 8.58 -11.15
C PRO A 159 -7.57 8.42 -11.38
N PHE A 160 -7.17 7.70 -12.42
CA PHE A 160 -5.79 7.46 -12.81
C PHE A 160 -5.48 8.08 -14.17
N PRO A 161 -5.25 9.40 -14.25
CA PRO A 161 -5.02 10.09 -15.51
C PRO A 161 -3.69 9.65 -16.14
N ARG A 162 -3.66 9.58 -17.47
CA ARG A 162 -2.43 9.31 -18.23
C ARG A 162 -1.55 10.56 -18.33
N SER A 163 -1.20 11.11 -17.17
CA SER A 163 -0.38 12.32 -17.04
C SER A 163 0.59 12.18 -15.87
N HIS A 164 1.78 12.74 -15.99
CA HIS A 164 2.76 12.82 -14.90
C HIS A 164 2.47 13.97 -13.93
N GLU A 165 1.65 14.95 -14.31
CA GLU A 165 1.48 16.17 -13.52
C GLU A 165 0.94 15.94 -12.11
N PRO A 166 -0.12 15.12 -11.89
CA PRO A 166 -0.58 14.83 -10.53
C PRO A 166 0.49 14.15 -9.67
N TYR A 167 1.30 13.28 -10.27
CA TYR A 167 2.40 12.62 -9.57
C TYR A 167 3.55 13.58 -9.26
N ALA A 168 3.90 14.48 -10.19
CA ALA A 168 4.91 15.51 -9.97
C ALA A 168 4.49 16.46 -8.84
N GLN A 169 3.24 16.89 -8.84
CA GLN A 169 2.69 17.73 -7.77
C GLN A 169 2.74 16.99 -6.44
N PHE A 170 2.31 15.74 -6.39
CA PHE A 170 2.36 14.91 -5.18
C PHE A 170 3.79 14.79 -4.63
N LEU A 171 4.79 14.48 -5.46
CA LEU A 171 6.19 14.43 -5.03
C LEU A 171 6.70 15.80 -4.54
N ALA A 172 6.28 16.89 -5.15
CA ALA A 172 6.64 18.24 -4.70
C ALA A 172 6.05 18.53 -3.31
N GLU A 173 4.80 18.12 -3.05
CA GLU A 173 4.17 18.23 -1.74
C GLU A 173 4.91 17.36 -0.70
N GLN A 174 5.30 16.12 -1.07
CA GLN A 174 6.10 15.26 -0.19
C GLN A 174 7.49 15.85 0.09
N ARG A 175 8.10 16.55 -0.87
CA ARG A 175 9.39 17.21 -0.67
C ARG A 175 9.31 18.36 0.34
N ALA A 176 8.21 19.09 0.34
CA ALA A 176 7.98 20.16 1.31
C ALA A 176 7.94 19.58 2.73
N GLY A 177 8.92 19.94 3.57
CA GLY A 177 9.02 19.42 4.94
C GLY A 177 9.48 17.95 5.06
N CYS A 178 10.11 17.38 4.03
CA CYS A 178 10.57 15.98 4.04
C CYS A 178 11.50 15.68 5.22
N ALA A 179 12.54 16.47 5.42
CA ALA A 179 13.49 16.28 6.53
C ALA A 179 12.79 16.37 7.90
N GLU A 180 11.81 17.27 8.07
CA GLU A 180 11.08 17.41 9.33
C GLU A 180 10.20 16.19 9.61
N ARG A 181 9.47 15.68 8.61
CA ARG A 181 8.70 14.43 8.78
C ARG A 181 9.59 13.26 9.20
N HIS A 182 10.80 13.15 8.65
CA HIS A 182 11.74 12.10 9.08
C HIS A 182 12.25 12.31 10.51
N ARG A 183 12.41 13.57 10.99
CA ARG A 183 12.71 13.85 12.40
C ARG A 183 11.58 13.43 13.32
N GLU A 184 10.35 13.75 12.97
CA GLU A 184 9.16 13.36 13.73
C GLU A 184 8.98 11.84 13.79
N CYS A 185 9.25 11.13 12.69
CA CYS A 185 9.20 9.67 12.64
C CYS A 185 10.30 9.00 13.47
N GLY A 186 11.49 9.62 13.58
CA GLY A 186 12.60 9.15 14.40
C GLY A 186 13.24 7.82 13.97
N THR A 187 13.02 7.38 12.72
CA THR A 187 13.59 6.10 12.22
C THR A 187 14.97 6.26 11.59
N LEU A 188 15.23 7.40 10.97
CA LEU A 188 16.56 7.70 10.43
C LEU A 188 17.41 8.45 11.43
N PRO A 189 18.75 8.17 11.51
CA PRO A 189 19.66 8.92 12.34
C PRO A 189 19.71 10.42 11.96
N PRO A 190 19.89 11.33 12.94
CA PRO A 190 19.91 12.77 12.67
C PRO A 190 20.90 13.19 11.58
N HIS A 191 22.10 12.60 11.55
CA HIS A 191 23.13 12.92 10.56
C HIS A 191 22.74 12.55 9.11
N LEU A 192 21.84 11.57 8.91
CA LEU A 192 21.28 11.26 7.59
C LEU A 192 20.14 12.22 7.23
N ILE A 193 19.30 12.58 8.22
CA ILE A 193 18.21 13.54 8.02
C ILE A 193 18.75 14.91 7.57
N ASP A 194 19.87 15.36 8.16
CA ASP A 194 20.51 16.63 7.81
C ASP A 194 21.06 16.68 6.38
N GLN A 195 21.18 15.51 5.72
CA GLN A 195 21.61 15.41 4.33
C GLN A 195 20.43 15.44 3.32
N ILE A 196 19.17 15.27 3.77
CA ILE A 196 18.00 15.04 2.88
C ILE A 196 17.85 16.17 1.85
N ASP A 197 17.87 17.43 2.29
CA ASP A 197 17.60 18.55 1.38
C ASP A 197 18.66 18.69 0.27
N ALA A 198 19.92 18.39 0.58
CA ALA A 198 21.01 18.41 -0.39
C ALA A 198 21.02 17.14 -1.25
N TYR A 199 20.53 16.03 -0.73
CA TYR A 199 20.49 14.74 -1.43
C TYR A 199 19.37 14.66 -2.47
N LEU A 200 18.20 15.23 -2.18
CA LEU A 200 17.03 15.17 -3.04
C LEU A 200 17.24 15.98 -4.33
N PRO A 201 17.20 15.35 -5.52
CA PRO A 201 17.29 16.07 -6.78
C PRO A 201 16.00 16.86 -7.05
N PRO A 202 15.98 17.77 -8.05
CA PRO A 202 14.74 18.36 -8.55
C PRO A 202 13.71 17.28 -8.93
N ILE A 203 12.42 17.52 -8.68
CA ILE A 203 11.35 16.53 -8.92
C ILE A 203 11.35 16.02 -10.36
N ASP A 204 11.60 16.87 -11.34
CA ASP A 204 11.65 16.46 -12.75
C ASP A 204 12.77 15.46 -13.06
N HIS A 205 13.79 15.33 -12.21
CA HIS A 205 14.82 14.30 -12.34
C HIS A 205 14.39 12.96 -11.72
N LEU A 206 13.34 12.94 -10.92
CA LEU A 206 12.76 11.71 -10.36
C LEU A 206 11.73 11.07 -11.26
N ILE A 207 11.22 11.78 -12.27
CA ILE A 207 10.15 11.32 -13.15
C ILE A 207 10.71 11.05 -14.56
N ASP A 208 10.53 9.83 -15.06
CA ASP A 208 10.87 9.51 -16.43
C ASP A 208 9.74 9.90 -17.39
N ARG A 209 9.75 11.15 -17.84
CA ARG A 209 8.73 11.67 -18.78
C ARG A 209 8.82 11.07 -20.19
N SER A 210 9.85 10.29 -20.50
CA SER A 210 9.97 9.59 -21.78
C SER A 210 9.06 8.36 -21.87
N ARG A 211 8.54 7.88 -20.73
CA ARG A 211 7.62 6.75 -20.61
C ARG A 211 6.26 7.22 -20.11
N PRO A 212 5.18 6.54 -20.50
CA PRO A 212 3.88 6.84 -19.89
C PRO A 212 3.90 6.48 -18.38
N PRO A 213 3.16 7.22 -17.56
CA PRO A 213 2.99 6.85 -16.16
C PRO A 213 2.19 5.54 -16.05
N HIS A 214 2.29 4.89 -14.91
CA HIS A 214 1.65 3.61 -14.62
C HIS A 214 0.60 3.76 -13.50
N LEU A 215 -0.35 2.83 -13.44
CA LEU A 215 -1.07 2.56 -12.21
C LEU A 215 -0.10 1.86 -11.25
N ILE A 216 0.20 2.49 -10.13
CA ILE A 216 0.99 1.90 -9.04
C ILE A 216 0.10 1.61 -7.84
N HIS A 217 0.45 0.60 -7.05
CA HIS A 217 -0.23 0.29 -5.79
C HIS A 217 0.07 1.35 -4.73
N ALA A 218 1.30 1.84 -4.74
CA ALA A 218 1.85 2.89 -3.89
C ALA A 218 1.99 2.55 -2.39
N ASP A 219 1.48 1.40 -1.95
CA ASP A 219 1.64 0.89 -0.59
C ASP A 219 1.79 -0.65 -0.59
N LEU A 220 2.70 -1.17 -1.41
CA LEU A 220 2.94 -2.60 -1.57
C LEU A 220 3.79 -3.15 -0.41
N THR A 221 3.23 -3.14 0.79
CA THR A 221 3.84 -3.68 2.01
C THR A 221 3.66 -5.19 2.16
N GLY A 222 4.33 -5.78 3.14
CA GLY A 222 4.19 -7.21 3.47
C GLY A 222 2.76 -7.59 3.86
N ASP A 223 1.99 -6.66 4.44
CA ASP A 223 0.61 -6.92 4.88
C ASP A 223 -0.39 -6.98 3.72
N HIS A 224 -0.04 -6.44 2.55
CA HIS A 224 -0.92 -6.40 1.39
C HIS A 224 -0.74 -7.56 0.42
N LEU A 225 0.22 -8.46 0.66
CA LEU A 225 0.36 -9.71 -0.10
C LEU A 225 -0.14 -10.89 0.71
N LEU A 226 -1.34 -11.36 0.40
CA LEU A 226 -1.99 -12.47 1.08
C LEU A 226 -1.66 -13.82 0.45
N GLY A 227 -1.51 -14.83 1.29
CA GLY A 227 -1.23 -16.18 0.82
C GLY A 227 -1.27 -17.24 1.91
N ARG A 228 -0.70 -18.39 1.61
CA ARG A 228 -0.54 -19.53 2.53
C ARG A 228 0.87 -20.05 2.48
N LEU A 229 1.44 -20.35 3.65
CA LEU A 229 2.70 -21.05 3.76
C LEU A 229 2.42 -22.52 4.03
N ARG A 230 2.78 -23.42 3.10
CA ARG A 230 2.64 -24.88 3.21
C ARG A 230 3.97 -25.53 2.87
N GLU A 231 4.47 -26.38 3.74
CA GLU A 231 5.72 -27.11 3.54
C GLU A 231 6.86 -26.18 3.06
N GLU A 232 7.03 -25.04 3.76
CA GLU A 232 8.00 -23.98 3.43
C GLU A 232 7.80 -23.29 2.06
N ARG A 233 6.69 -23.56 1.37
CA ARG A 233 6.34 -22.96 0.08
C ARG A 233 5.22 -21.95 0.26
N TRP A 234 5.45 -20.74 -0.20
CA TRP A 234 4.45 -19.69 -0.24
C TRP A 234 3.58 -19.81 -1.49
N GLN A 235 2.29 -19.76 -1.30
CA GLN A 235 1.31 -19.63 -2.36
C GLN A 235 0.61 -18.27 -2.23
N THR A 236 0.91 -17.34 -3.13
CA THR A 236 0.18 -16.08 -3.20
C THR A 236 -1.26 -16.31 -3.63
N LEU A 237 -2.20 -15.70 -2.91
CA LEU A 237 -3.64 -15.76 -3.18
C LEU A 237 -4.19 -14.41 -3.63
N ALA A 238 -3.70 -13.29 -3.08
CA ALA A 238 -4.16 -11.97 -3.47
C ALA A 238 -3.16 -10.86 -3.13
N LEU A 239 -3.22 -9.81 -3.92
CA LEU A 239 -2.78 -8.46 -3.62
C LEU A 239 -4.02 -7.66 -3.22
N ILE A 240 -3.98 -6.95 -2.10
CA ILE A 240 -5.12 -6.23 -1.51
C ILE A 240 -4.74 -4.79 -1.15
N ASP A 241 -5.75 -4.02 -0.77
CA ASP A 241 -5.62 -2.63 -0.28
C ASP A 241 -5.04 -1.64 -1.30
N PHE A 242 -5.81 -1.42 -2.36
CA PHE A 242 -5.49 -0.43 -3.40
C PHE A 242 -5.90 1.00 -3.01
N GLY A 243 -6.18 1.29 -1.74
CA GLY A 243 -6.67 2.60 -1.28
C GLY A 243 -5.72 3.77 -1.52
N ASP A 244 -4.43 3.50 -1.66
CA ASP A 244 -3.37 4.47 -1.94
C ASP A 244 -2.92 4.48 -3.41
N ALA A 245 -3.50 3.62 -4.25
CA ALA A 245 -3.12 3.50 -5.65
C ALA A 245 -3.21 4.83 -6.39
N ARG A 246 -2.29 5.07 -7.28
CA ARG A 246 -2.22 6.31 -8.05
C ARG A 246 -1.55 6.13 -9.40
N THR A 247 -1.62 7.15 -10.22
CA THR A 247 -0.72 7.26 -11.36
C THR A 247 0.66 7.67 -10.86
N GLY A 248 1.69 6.91 -11.21
CA GLY A 248 3.06 7.15 -10.76
C GLY A 248 4.10 6.43 -11.60
N ASP A 249 5.26 6.18 -11.02
CA ASP A 249 6.31 5.42 -11.66
C ASP A 249 6.85 4.29 -10.77
N PHE A 250 7.65 3.42 -11.38
CA PHE A 250 8.25 2.25 -10.76
C PHE A 250 8.99 2.54 -9.44
N PHE A 251 9.67 3.67 -9.33
CA PHE A 251 10.48 3.94 -8.14
C PHE A 251 9.63 4.16 -6.88
N TYR A 252 8.43 4.72 -7.03
CA TYR A 252 7.53 4.91 -5.90
C TYR A 252 6.94 3.58 -5.42
N GLU A 253 6.60 2.69 -6.36
CA GLU A 253 6.19 1.31 -6.06
C GLU A 253 7.27 0.54 -5.28
N LEU A 254 8.54 0.76 -5.64
CA LEU A 254 9.67 0.07 -5.05
C LEU A 254 9.88 0.44 -3.57
N ALA A 255 9.46 1.63 -3.12
CA ALA A 255 9.72 2.11 -1.78
C ALA A 255 9.13 1.17 -0.69
N ALA A 256 7.82 0.99 -0.67
CA ALA A 256 7.16 0.10 0.27
C ALA A 256 7.56 -1.37 0.03
N LEU A 257 7.60 -1.80 -1.23
CA LEU A 257 7.98 -3.16 -1.59
C LEU A 257 9.35 -3.56 -1.05
N HIS A 258 10.37 -2.73 -1.24
CA HIS A 258 11.73 -3.11 -0.86
C HIS A 258 12.02 -2.87 0.62
N LEU A 259 11.58 -1.73 1.16
CA LEU A 259 11.95 -1.37 2.53
C LEU A 259 11.03 -2.03 3.58
N ASP A 260 9.75 -2.22 3.29
CA ASP A 260 8.82 -2.91 4.17
C ASP A 260 8.77 -4.41 3.90
N MET A 261 8.31 -4.84 2.72
CA MET A 261 8.10 -6.26 2.43
C MET A 261 9.41 -7.05 2.38
N PHE A 262 10.43 -6.57 1.65
CA PHE A 262 11.72 -7.26 1.54
C PHE A 262 12.71 -6.88 2.65
N ARG A 263 12.39 -5.91 3.51
CA ARG A 263 13.22 -5.45 4.63
C ARG A 263 14.65 -5.08 4.23
N GLY A 264 14.80 -4.50 3.04
CA GLY A 264 16.10 -4.11 2.49
C GLY A 264 16.96 -5.28 1.98
N GLU A 265 16.43 -6.49 1.90
CA GLU A 265 17.17 -7.65 1.39
C GLU A 265 17.42 -7.53 -0.13
N THR A 266 18.68 -7.51 -0.56
CA THR A 266 19.06 -7.28 -1.96
C THR A 266 18.79 -8.47 -2.88
N ALA A 267 18.85 -9.72 -2.40
CA ALA A 267 18.58 -10.89 -3.23
C ALA A 267 17.11 -10.98 -3.72
N PRO A 268 16.09 -10.75 -2.89
CA PRO A 268 14.71 -10.57 -3.37
C PRO A 268 14.57 -9.40 -4.33
N LEU A 269 15.22 -8.24 -4.07
CA LEU A 269 15.19 -7.08 -4.95
C LEU A 269 15.71 -7.42 -6.35
N ALA A 270 16.88 -8.06 -6.45
CA ALA A 270 17.46 -8.48 -7.73
C ALA A 270 16.50 -9.41 -8.51
N ALA A 271 15.89 -10.38 -7.82
CA ALA A 271 14.93 -11.31 -8.43
C ALA A 271 13.65 -10.61 -8.92
N PHE A 272 13.15 -9.65 -8.14
CA PHE A 272 12.01 -8.81 -8.51
C PHE A 272 12.33 -7.98 -9.77
N MET A 273 13.43 -7.24 -9.77
CA MET A 273 13.83 -6.38 -10.88
C MET A 273 14.02 -7.18 -12.18
N ALA A 274 14.65 -8.36 -12.11
CA ALA A 274 14.82 -9.24 -13.26
C ALA A 274 13.46 -9.71 -13.82
N ALA A 275 12.51 -10.07 -12.97
CA ALA A 275 11.17 -10.53 -13.39
C ALA A 275 10.28 -9.36 -13.86
N TYR A 276 10.40 -8.20 -13.25
CA TYR A 276 9.79 -6.96 -13.73
C TYR A 276 10.33 -6.54 -15.10
N ARG A 277 11.53 -6.99 -15.45
CA ARG A 277 12.28 -6.63 -16.66
C ARG A 277 12.66 -5.15 -16.68
N LEU A 278 13.12 -4.67 -15.53
CA LEU A 278 13.66 -3.32 -15.47
C LEU A 278 14.93 -3.25 -16.34
N GLN A 279 14.95 -2.28 -17.24
CA GLN A 279 16.19 -1.97 -17.98
C GLN A 279 17.17 -1.29 -17.01
N SER A 280 18.48 -1.51 -17.22
CA SER A 280 19.50 -0.83 -16.44
C SER A 280 19.27 0.68 -16.46
N LEU A 281 19.20 1.28 -15.26
CA LEU A 281 19.00 2.71 -15.09
C LEU A 281 20.26 3.32 -14.51
N VAL A 282 20.71 4.40 -15.12
CA VAL A 282 21.80 5.21 -14.58
C VAL A 282 21.38 5.75 -13.22
N ASP A 283 22.28 5.66 -12.23
CA ASP A 283 22.09 6.20 -10.89
C ASP A 283 20.88 5.58 -10.11
N PHE A 284 20.59 4.30 -10.38
CA PHE A 284 19.46 3.61 -9.79
C PHE A 284 19.41 3.70 -8.25
N PRO A 285 20.50 3.41 -7.49
CA PRO A 285 20.45 3.47 -6.03
C PRO A 285 20.06 4.84 -5.51
N ARG A 286 20.63 5.89 -6.06
CA ARG A 286 20.36 7.28 -5.64
C ARG A 286 18.91 7.66 -5.90
N ARG A 287 18.39 7.38 -7.09
CA ARG A 287 17.03 7.69 -7.46
C ARG A 287 16.01 6.89 -6.62
N ALA A 288 16.30 5.61 -6.37
CA ALA A 288 15.46 4.75 -5.53
C ALA A 288 15.38 5.29 -4.10
N LEU A 289 16.51 5.59 -3.46
CA LEU A 289 16.50 6.15 -2.10
C LEU A 289 15.82 7.52 -2.06
N ALA A 290 16.08 8.40 -3.03
CA ALA A 290 15.42 9.71 -3.09
C ALA A 290 13.89 9.57 -3.12
N THR A 291 13.36 8.60 -3.87
CA THR A 291 11.93 8.33 -3.91
C THR A 291 11.41 7.71 -2.61
N CYS A 292 12.21 6.84 -1.96
CA CYS A 292 11.86 6.30 -0.63
C CYS A 292 11.76 7.40 0.44
N LEU A 293 12.67 8.39 0.42
CA LEU A 293 12.62 9.55 1.32
C LEU A 293 11.36 10.40 1.11
N LEU A 294 10.84 10.44 -0.12
CA LEU A 294 9.62 11.16 -0.49
C LEU A 294 8.35 10.31 -0.34
N HIS A 295 8.46 9.07 0.16
CA HIS A 295 7.27 8.24 0.35
C HIS A 295 6.33 8.85 1.41
N GLN A 296 5.01 8.77 1.19
CA GLN A 296 4.02 9.36 2.11
C GLN A 296 3.98 8.66 3.49
N PHE A 297 4.38 7.39 3.53
CA PHE A 297 4.50 6.61 4.77
C PHE A 297 5.96 6.43 5.16
N ASN A 298 6.19 6.17 6.45
CA ASN A 298 7.52 5.83 6.94
C ASN A 298 7.84 4.38 6.58
N VAL A 299 8.54 4.19 5.47
CA VAL A 299 8.93 2.85 4.97
C VAL A 299 10.24 2.33 5.59
N PHE A 300 10.94 3.13 6.43
CA PHE A 300 12.23 2.76 7.01
C PHE A 300 12.12 1.98 8.33
N TRP A 301 10.93 1.87 8.89
CA TRP A 301 10.72 1.36 10.26
C TRP A 301 11.01 -0.13 10.45
N LEU A 302 10.99 -0.95 9.39
CA LEU A 302 11.32 -2.39 9.42
C LEU A 302 12.77 -2.70 9.01
N LEU A 303 13.55 -1.68 8.62
CA LEU A 303 14.93 -1.92 8.24
C LEU A 303 15.79 -2.30 9.45
N PRO A 304 16.69 -3.28 9.30
CA PRO A 304 17.69 -3.59 10.32
C PRO A 304 18.52 -2.37 10.69
N PRO A 305 18.78 -2.12 11.98
CA PRO A 305 19.55 -0.95 12.43
C PRO A 305 20.91 -0.81 11.75
N GLU A 306 21.59 -1.92 11.45
CA GLU A 306 22.90 -1.94 10.78
C GLU A 306 22.83 -1.40 9.33
N LEU A 307 21.70 -1.52 8.66
CA LEU A 307 21.50 -0.92 7.34
C LEU A 307 21.29 0.59 7.41
N ILE A 308 20.65 1.07 8.47
CA ILE A 308 20.32 2.51 8.62
C ILE A 308 21.54 3.30 9.13
N GLN A 309 22.46 2.66 9.85
CA GLN A 309 23.65 3.31 10.42
C GLN A 309 24.78 3.50 9.39
N GLN A 310 24.42 4.10 8.25
CA GLN A 310 25.40 4.49 7.23
C GLN A 310 25.90 5.91 7.47
N PRO A 311 27.14 6.27 7.08
CA PRO A 311 27.67 7.61 7.28
C PRO A 311 26.99 8.67 6.39
N THR A 312 26.45 8.27 5.23
CA THR A 312 25.82 9.17 4.27
C THR A 312 24.60 8.54 3.61
N LEU A 313 23.69 9.36 3.08
CA LEU A 313 22.58 8.88 2.24
C LEU A 313 23.08 8.18 0.98
N GLU A 314 24.23 8.57 0.44
CA GLU A 314 24.83 7.90 -0.72
C GLU A 314 25.28 6.47 -0.37
N SER A 315 25.89 6.26 0.82
CA SER A 315 26.24 4.91 1.26
C SER A 315 25.00 4.08 1.62
N LEU A 316 23.97 4.71 2.18
CA LEU A 316 22.68 4.04 2.43
C LEU A 316 22.02 3.60 1.12
N ALA A 317 22.02 4.45 0.09
CA ALA A 317 21.48 4.11 -1.22
C ALA A 317 22.17 2.87 -1.81
N ARG A 318 23.51 2.82 -1.74
CA ARG A 318 24.25 1.64 -2.21
C ARG A 318 23.94 0.39 -1.38
N ALA A 319 23.96 0.52 -0.06
CA ALA A 319 23.67 -0.62 0.82
C ALA A 319 22.30 -1.25 0.57
N LEU A 320 21.28 -0.43 0.21
CA LEU A 320 19.92 -0.89 -0.04
C LEU A 320 19.68 -1.33 -1.50
N PHE A 321 20.28 -0.67 -2.48
CA PHE A 321 19.85 -0.77 -3.87
C PHE A 321 20.94 -1.20 -4.88
N GLU A 322 22.15 -1.47 -4.43
CA GLU A 322 23.20 -2.01 -5.32
C GLU A 322 23.02 -3.54 -5.44
N VAL A 323 22.50 -4.00 -6.60
CA VAL A 323 22.13 -5.40 -6.89
C VAL A 323 22.66 -5.87 -8.23
#